data_0cac4b8f11a8ed2d007f2281d8e52d2f
#
_entry.id   0cac4b8f11a8ed2d007f2281d8e52d2f
#
_cell.length_a   1.000
_cell.length_b   1.000
_cell.length_c   1.000
_cell.angle_alpha   90.00
_cell.angle_beta   90.00
_cell.angle_gamma   90.00
#
_symmetry.space_group_name_H-M   'P 1'
#
loop_
_entity.id
_entity.type
_entity.pdbx_description
1 polymer ?
#
loop_
_entity_poly.entity_id
_entity_poly.type
_entity_poly.pdbx_seq_one_letter_code
_entity_poly.pdbx_strand_id
1 'polypeptide(L)'
;DKPENAIDIPASVVTDAVNKEAARMKHFTSNGGSENAYELRSRMQDIMTRKIGIFRKGADMESAVAELEDLYKRSFNVTVKDVVGPNPELIYAYRTQSMLRVALSVACGALNRKESRGAHYREDYPVRNDVEWLSRTLATWKEGDTLPTLSYQNLDISKMELPPGFRGYGVKNYIENPESAKRQAEVDAIRAKMEAEGKDRFAIQEALMPYQHLLPARLKGKNERIDEPLND
;
A
#
# COMPACT_ATOMS: atom_id res chain seq x y z
N ASP A 1 6.06 -32.47 16.02
CA ASP A 1 4.83 -32.09 16.75
C ASP A 1 4.06 -31.09 15.93
N LYS A 2 2.80 -31.42 15.58
CA LYS A 2 1.90 -30.45 14.92
C LYS A 2 1.54 -29.36 15.95
N PRO A 3 1.50 -28.07 15.56
CA PRO A 3 0.97 -27.04 16.45
C PRO A 3 -0.45 -27.41 16.91
N GLU A 4 -0.79 -27.07 18.14
CA GLU A 4 -2.07 -27.43 18.79
C GLU A 4 -3.31 -26.94 18.01
N ASN A 5 -3.14 -25.98 17.08
CA ASN A 5 -4.16 -25.41 16.20
C ASN A 5 -3.96 -25.71 14.71
N ALA A 6 -3.24 -26.79 14.36
CA ALA A 6 -3.08 -27.15 12.95
C ALA A 6 -4.40 -27.64 12.37
N ILE A 7 -4.90 -26.93 11.36
CA ILE A 7 -6.08 -27.32 10.59
C ILE A 7 -5.65 -28.44 9.63
N ASP A 8 -6.28 -29.61 9.73
CA ASP A 8 -6.11 -30.66 8.73
C ASP A 8 -6.85 -30.27 7.44
N ILE A 9 -6.08 -30.02 6.40
CA ILE A 9 -6.64 -29.69 5.07
C ILE A 9 -6.99 -31.01 4.39
N PRO A 10 -8.27 -31.22 3.99
CA PRO A 10 -8.67 -32.42 3.26
C PRO A 10 -7.86 -32.61 1.97
N ALA A 11 -7.45 -33.83 1.68
CA ALA A 11 -6.67 -34.15 0.47
C ALA A 11 -7.39 -33.73 -0.82
N SER A 12 -8.73 -33.77 -0.84
CA SER A 12 -9.52 -33.29 -1.97
C SER A 12 -9.29 -31.81 -2.27
N VAL A 13 -9.21 -30.95 -1.26
CA VAL A 13 -8.96 -29.51 -1.43
C VAL A 13 -7.59 -29.28 -2.10
N VAL A 14 -6.57 -30.03 -1.68
CA VAL A 14 -5.23 -29.97 -2.27
C VAL A 14 -5.27 -30.46 -3.72
N THR A 15 -5.93 -31.59 -4.00
CA THR A 15 -6.04 -32.18 -5.33
C THR A 15 -6.79 -31.22 -6.28
N ASP A 16 -7.88 -30.62 -5.82
CA ASP A 16 -8.67 -29.68 -6.63
C ASP A 16 -7.86 -28.41 -6.96
N ALA A 17 -7.11 -27.88 -6.00
CA ALA A 17 -6.23 -26.74 -6.22
C ALA A 17 -5.11 -27.06 -7.25
N VAL A 18 -4.48 -28.22 -7.14
CA VAL A 18 -3.46 -28.69 -8.09
C VAL A 18 -4.04 -28.85 -9.49
N ASN A 19 -5.19 -29.50 -9.61
CA ASN A 19 -5.87 -29.70 -10.90
C ASN A 19 -6.26 -28.37 -11.54
N LYS A 20 -6.76 -27.41 -10.77
CA LYS A 20 -7.13 -26.07 -11.23
C LYS A 20 -5.91 -25.33 -11.78
N GLU A 21 -4.78 -25.34 -11.07
CA GLU A 21 -3.56 -24.69 -11.54
C GLU A 21 -2.93 -25.42 -12.73
N ALA A 22 -2.97 -26.74 -12.79
CA ALA A 22 -2.52 -27.51 -13.94
C ALA A 22 -3.35 -27.19 -15.20
N ALA A 23 -4.66 -27.08 -15.06
CA ALA A 23 -5.55 -26.68 -16.15
C ALA A 23 -5.25 -25.24 -16.64
N ARG A 24 -5.00 -24.32 -15.72
CA ARG A 24 -4.59 -22.95 -16.04
C ARG A 24 -3.26 -22.90 -16.80
N MET A 25 -2.27 -23.68 -16.39
CA MET A 25 -0.99 -23.77 -17.09
C MET A 25 -1.17 -24.35 -18.49
N LYS A 26 -1.96 -25.41 -18.61
CA LYS A 26 -2.26 -26.06 -19.90
C LYS A 26 -2.98 -25.10 -20.86
N HIS A 27 -3.82 -24.22 -20.35
CA HIS A 27 -4.54 -23.24 -21.17
C HIS A 27 -3.57 -22.38 -21.99
N PHE A 28 -2.46 -21.94 -21.44
CA PHE A 28 -1.48 -21.12 -22.16
C PHE A 28 -0.82 -21.83 -23.36
N THR A 29 -0.74 -23.16 -23.37
CA THR A 29 -0.17 -23.93 -24.47
C THR A 29 -1.18 -24.46 -25.46
N SER A 30 -2.50 -24.35 -25.16
CA SER A 30 -3.55 -25.00 -25.95
C SER A 30 -4.69 -24.09 -26.41
N ASN A 31 -4.70 -22.79 -26.01
CA ASN A 31 -5.82 -21.89 -26.31
C ASN A 31 -5.83 -21.33 -27.75
N GLY A 32 -4.72 -21.46 -28.49
CA GLY A 32 -4.61 -20.91 -29.86
C GLY A 32 -4.66 -19.38 -29.92
N GLY A 33 -4.39 -18.70 -28.81
CA GLY A 33 -4.43 -17.25 -28.72
C GLY A 33 -3.33 -16.56 -29.50
N SER A 34 -3.41 -15.23 -29.59
CA SER A 34 -2.48 -14.38 -30.35
C SER A 34 -1.74 -13.35 -29.52
N GLU A 35 -2.03 -13.25 -28.22
CA GLU A 35 -1.44 -12.26 -27.35
C GLU A 35 -0.06 -12.69 -26.81
N ASN A 36 0.84 -11.72 -26.66
CA ASN A 36 2.19 -11.93 -26.15
C ASN A 36 2.33 -11.41 -24.72
N ALA A 37 2.75 -12.26 -23.80
CA ALA A 37 2.88 -11.92 -22.38
C ALA A 37 3.91 -10.80 -22.11
N TYR A 38 4.98 -10.72 -22.90
CA TYR A 38 6.01 -9.68 -22.76
C TYR A 38 5.46 -8.31 -23.15
N GLU A 39 4.66 -8.25 -24.22
CA GLU A 39 4.02 -7.00 -24.64
C GLU A 39 2.98 -6.52 -23.63
N LEU A 40 2.12 -7.41 -23.15
CA LEU A 40 1.13 -7.07 -22.12
C LEU A 40 1.81 -6.56 -20.84
N ARG A 41 2.88 -7.21 -20.41
CA ARG A 41 3.64 -6.76 -19.24
C ARG A 41 4.29 -5.40 -19.48
N SER A 42 4.90 -5.17 -20.63
CA SER A 42 5.52 -3.89 -20.96
C SER A 42 4.49 -2.76 -20.92
N ARG A 43 3.32 -2.97 -21.49
CA ARG A 43 2.21 -2.01 -21.43
C ARG A 43 1.73 -1.77 -20.01
N MET A 44 1.55 -2.84 -19.22
CA MET A 44 1.19 -2.71 -17.80
C MET A 44 2.21 -1.84 -17.05
N GLN A 45 3.50 -2.07 -17.24
CA GLN A 45 4.57 -1.30 -16.60
C GLN A 45 4.52 0.19 -16.99
N ASP A 46 4.28 0.49 -18.26
CA ASP A 46 4.17 1.86 -18.75
C ASP A 46 2.96 2.58 -18.11
N ILE A 47 1.79 1.94 -18.11
CA ILE A 47 0.57 2.47 -17.48
C ILE A 47 0.81 2.74 -15.98
N MET A 48 1.34 1.76 -15.26
CA MET A 48 1.59 1.87 -13.84
C MET A 48 2.59 2.99 -13.52
N THR A 49 3.64 3.13 -14.32
CA THR A 49 4.66 4.16 -14.11
C THR A 49 4.11 5.56 -14.37
N ARG A 50 3.39 5.75 -15.49
CA ARG A 50 2.96 7.08 -15.92
C ARG A 50 1.70 7.57 -15.23
N LYS A 51 0.74 6.67 -14.92
CA LYS A 51 -0.59 7.04 -14.44
C LYS A 51 -0.84 6.69 -12.97
N ILE A 52 -0.14 5.68 -12.42
CA ILE A 52 -0.28 5.20 -11.04
C ILE A 52 0.99 5.46 -10.22
N GLY A 53 1.98 6.17 -10.77
CA GLY A 53 3.24 6.50 -10.12
C GLY A 53 3.09 7.30 -8.83
N ILE A 54 4.05 8.18 -8.54
CA ILE A 54 4.08 8.97 -7.30
C ILE A 54 3.03 10.09 -7.31
N PHE A 55 2.98 10.86 -8.40
CA PHE A 55 2.02 11.96 -8.59
C PHE A 55 0.79 11.46 -9.34
N ARG A 56 -0.36 11.52 -8.70
CA ARG A 56 -1.59 10.87 -9.17
C ARG A 56 -2.70 11.87 -9.39
N LYS A 57 -3.39 11.73 -10.53
CA LYS A 57 -4.61 12.49 -10.86
C LYS A 57 -5.76 11.53 -11.09
N GLY A 58 -6.97 11.89 -10.66
CA GLY A 58 -8.16 11.06 -10.80
C GLY A 58 -8.37 10.57 -12.22
N ALA A 59 -8.40 11.49 -13.19
CA ALA A 59 -8.63 11.16 -14.61
C ALA A 59 -7.57 10.20 -15.19
N ASP A 60 -6.30 10.38 -14.84
CA ASP A 60 -5.22 9.48 -15.29
C ASP A 60 -5.40 8.08 -14.70
N MET A 61 -5.79 7.99 -13.43
CA MET A 61 -6.03 6.71 -12.77
C MET A 61 -7.28 6.00 -13.28
N GLU A 62 -8.36 6.74 -13.61
CA GLU A 62 -9.55 6.16 -14.24
C GLU A 62 -9.20 5.53 -15.61
N SER A 63 -8.45 6.25 -16.43
CA SER A 63 -7.92 5.72 -17.68
C SER A 63 -7.02 4.50 -17.46
N ALA A 64 -6.14 4.54 -16.44
CA ALA A 64 -5.26 3.42 -16.12
C ALA A 64 -6.04 2.17 -15.71
N VAL A 65 -7.09 2.29 -14.90
CA VAL A 65 -7.93 1.15 -14.50
C VAL A 65 -8.57 0.51 -15.72
N ALA A 66 -9.14 1.31 -16.63
CA ALA A 66 -9.75 0.79 -17.86
C ALA A 66 -8.74 0.06 -18.76
N GLU A 67 -7.55 0.64 -18.93
CA GLU A 67 -6.49 0.04 -19.74
C GLU A 67 -5.93 -1.23 -19.11
N LEU A 68 -5.73 -1.25 -17.79
CA LEU A 68 -5.26 -2.44 -17.07
C LEU A 68 -6.31 -3.56 -17.09
N GLU A 69 -7.60 -3.23 -17.02
CA GLU A 69 -8.69 -4.20 -17.14
C GLU A 69 -8.71 -4.82 -18.55
N ASP A 70 -8.51 -4.02 -19.60
CA ASP A 70 -8.38 -4.54 -20.96
C ASP A 70 -7.18 -5.50 -21.08
N LEU A 71 -6.01 -5.10 -20.57
CA LEU A 71 -4.83 -5.96 -20.57
C LEU A 71 -5.08 -7.26 -19.78
N TYR A 72 -5.81 -7.20 -18.67
CA TYR A 72 -6.15 -8.39 -17.90
C TYR A 72 -7.06 -9.33 -18.68
N LYS A 73 -8.10 -8.82 -19.33
CA LYS A 73 -8.97 -9.63 -20.23
C LYS A 73 -8.17 -10.25 -21.37
N ARG A 74 -7.28 -9.49 -21.99
CA ARG A 74 -6.40 -9.97 -23.07
C ARG A 74 -5.39 -11.01 -22.59
N SER A 75 -5.00 -11.00 -21.32
CA SER A 75 -4.05 -11.96 -20.76
C SER A 75 -4.56 -13.40 -20.80
N PHE A 76 -5.87 -13.62 -20.94
CA PHE A 76 -6.44 -14.94 -21.14
C PHE A 76 -6.29 -15.46 -22.59
N ASN A 77 -5.94 -14.57 -23.53
CA ASN A 77 -5.65 -14.92 -24.93
C ASN A 77 -4.13 -15.04 -25.22
N VAL A 78 -3.31 -15.04 -24.15
CA VAL A 78 -1.87 -15.29 -24.27
C VAL A 78 -1.65 -16.75 -24.61
N THR A 79 -0.82 -17.01 -25.64
CA THR A 79 -0.39 -18.35 -25.99
C THR A 79 1.13 -18.46 -25.94
N VAL A 80 1.62 -19.62 -25.56
CA VAL A 80 3.04 -19.97 -25.57
C VAL A 80 3.23 -21.31 -26.28
N LYS A 81 4.41 -21.50 -26.87
CA LYS A 81 4.72 -22.79 -27.52
C LYS A 81 4.78 -23.88 -26.46
N ASP A 82 4.17 -25.02 -26.76
CA ASP A 82 4.38 -26.23 -25.98
C ASP A 82 5.74 -26.81 -26.30
N VAL A 83 6.56 -27.01 -25.29
CA VAL A 83 7.95 -27.54 -25.45
C VAL A 83 8.18 -28.65 -24.43
N VAL A 84 8.98 -29.61 -24.81
CA VAL A 84 9.42 -30.68 -23.92
C VAL A 84 10.50 -30.14 -22.99
N GLY A 85 10.25 -30.14 -21.68
CA GLY A 85 11.20 -29.64 -20.66
C GLY A 85 10.85 -28.28 -20.09
N PRO A 86 11.83 -27.56 -19.52
CA PRO A 86 11.58 -26.26 -18.90
C PRO A 86 11.06 -25.24 -19.91
N ASN A 87 9.94 -24.56 -19.56
CA ASN A 87 9.34 -23.52 -20.38
C ASN A 87 9.29 -22.19 -19.62
N PRO A 88 10.34 -21.34 -19.72
CA PRO A 88 10.35 -20.03 -19.05
C PRO A 88 9.24 -19.10 -19.53
N GLU A 89 8.85 -19.19 -20.81
CA GLU A 89 7.78 -18.36 -21.37
C GLU A 89 6.41 -18.67 -20.72
N LEU A 90 6.14 -19.94 -20.46
CA LEU A 90 4.93 -20.36 -19.73
C LEU A 90 4.87 -19.74 -18.31
N ILE A 91 5.98 -19.80 -17.59
CA ILE A 91 6.08 -19.18 -16.26
C ILE A 91 5.91 -17.67 -16.35
N TYR A 92 6.45 -17.05 -17.39
CA TYR A 92 6.32 -15.62 -17.62
C TYR A 92 4.86 -15.22 -17.91
N ALA A 93 4.16 -15.95 -18.78
CA ALA A 93 2.74 -15.73 -19.08
C ALA A 93 1.88 -15.86 -17.83
N TYR A 94 2.08 -16.92 -17.04
CA TYR A 94 1.39 -17.14 -15.77
C TYR A 94 1.58 -15.98 -14.78
N ARG A 95 2.83 -15.53 -14.62
CA ARG A 95 3.17 -14.39 -13.74
C ARG A 95 2.57 -13.09 -14.22
N THR A 96 2.58 -12.82 -15.53
CA THR A 96 2.02 -11.60 -16.11
C THR A 96 0.54 -11.46 -15.80
N GLN A 97 -0.23 -12.54 -15.91
CA GLN A 97 -1.65 -12.55 -15.54
C GLN A 97 -1.86 -12.22 -14.06
N SER A 98 -1.04 -12.80 -13.18
CA SER A 98 -1.11 -12.52 -11.74
C SER A 98 -0.67 -11.09 -11.41
N MET A 99 0.34 -10.56 -12.10
CA MET A 99 0.79 -9.17 -11.93
C MET A 99 -0.27 -8.16 -12.35
N LEU A 100 -1.05 -8.43 -13.41
CA LEU A 100 -2.17 -7.57 -13.81
C LEU A 100 -3.24 -7.48 -12.75
N ARG A 101 -3.56 -8.59 -12.06
CA ARG A 101 -4.47 -8.56 -10.89
C ARG A 101 -3.95 -7.69 -9.76
N VAL A 102 -2.65 -7.77 -9.46
CA VAL A 102 -2.01 -6.92 -8.44
C VAL A 102 -2.04 -5.46 -8.89
N ALA A 103 -1.70 -5.17 -10.15
CA ALA A 103 -1.72 -3.82 -10.71
C ALA A 103 -3.12 -3.19 -10.62
N LEU A 104 -4.17 -3.94 -10.96
CA LEU A 104 -5.57 -3.53 -10.81
C LEU A 104 -5.94 -3.28 -9.35
N SER A 105 -5.51 -4.13 -8.42
CA SER A 105 -5.75 -3.93 -6.98
C SER A 105 -5.14 -2.61 -6.49
N VAL A 106 -3.91 -2.30 -6.93
CA VAL A 106 -3.22 -1.05 -6.60
C VAL A 106 -3.91 0.15 -7.25
N ALA A 107 -4.25 0.06 -8.54
CA ALA A 107 -4.86 1.16 -9.28
C ALA A 107 -6.27 1.49 -8.76
N CYS A 108 -7.12 0.50 -8.56
CA CYS A 108 -8.45 0.68 -7.99
C CYS A 108 -8.40 1.23 -6.57
N GLY A 109 -7.51 0.72 -5.72
CA GLY A 109 -7.30 1.21 -4.36
C GLY A 109 -6.84 2.66 -4.34
N ALA A 110 -5.90 3.03 -5.22
CA ALA A 110 -5.40 4.40 -5.34
C ALA A 110 -6.47 5.36 -5.87
N LEU A 111 -7.23 4.96 -6.88
CA LEU A 111 -8.31 5.76 -7.46
C LEU A 111 -9.40 6.09 -6.43
N ASN A 112 -9.80 5.09 -5.66
CA ASN A 112 -10.88 5.25 -4.68
C ASN A 112 -10.47 6.05 -3.46
N ARG A 113 -9.19 6.06 -3.05
CA ARG A 113 -8.71 6.82 -1.90
C ARG A 113 -8.58 8.31 -2.22
N LYS A 114 -9.50 9.12 -1.72
CA LYS A 114 -9.62 10.57 -1.97
C LYS A 114 -8.89 11.39 -0.90
N GLU A 115 -7.62 11.10 -0.72
CA GLU A 115 -6.73 11.82 0.20
C GLU A 115 -5.28 11.65 -0.25
N SER A 116 -4.34 12.35 0.39
CA SER A 116 -2.91 12.10 0.30
C SER A 116 -2.37 11.58 1.63
N ARG A 117 -1.64 10.42 1.61
CA ARG A 117 -1.12 9.78 2.82
C ARG A 117 0.12 8.94 2.51
N GLY A 118 1.22 9.20 3.18
CA GLY A 118 2.48 8.48 2.96
C GLY A 118 2.97 8.60 1.51
N ALA A 119 3.19 7.49 0.84
CA ALA A 119 3.57 7.47 -0.58
C ALA A 119 2.38 7.64 -1.54
N HIS A 120 1.16 7.72 -1.02
CA HIS A 120 -0.04 7.98 -1.82
C HIS A 120 -0.28 9.48 -1.90
N TYR A 121 0.19 10.12 -2.96
CA TYR A 121 -0.05 11.54 -3.23
C TYR A 121 -1.04 11.72 -4.37
N ARG A 122 -2.12 12.47 -4.08
CA ARG A 122 -3.18 12.84 -5.03
C ARG A 122 -3.14 14.35 -5.28
N GLU A 123 -2.84 14.77 -6.50
CA GLU A 123 -2.86 16.19 -6.85
C GLU A 123 -4.27 16.81 -6.71
N ASP A 124 -5.30 16.01 -6.95
CA ASP A 124 -6.70 16.42 -6.81
C ASP A 124 -7.24 16.30 -5.37
N TYR A 125 -6.54 15.59 -4.48
CA TYR A 125 -6.84 15.47 -3.04
C TYR A 125 -5.55 15.57 -2.23
N PRO A 126 -4.88 16.74 -2.18
CA PRO A 126 -3.53 16.85 -1.62
C PRO A 126 -3.47 16.77 -0.09
N VAL A 127 -4.62 16.71 0.59
CA VAL A 127 -4.74 16.76 2.06
C VAL A 127 -5.03 15.38 2.63
N ARG A 128 -4.40 15.05 3.77
CA ARG A 128 -4.73 13.86 4.56
C ARG A 128 -6.09 14.03 5.24
N ASN A 129 -6.92 13.00 5.20
CA ASN A 129 -8.24 12.98 5.81
C ASN A 129 -8.42 11.75 6.70
N ASP A 130 -8.13 11.87 8.00
CA ASP A 130 -8.24 10.77 8.95
C ASP A 130 -9.69 10.41 9.29
N VAL A 131 -10.62 11.34 9.15
CA VAL A 131 -12.02 11.09 9.47
C VAL A 131 -12.63 10.04 8.54
N GLU A 132 -12.34 10.14 7.25
CA GLU A 132 -12.89 9.22 6.25
C GLU A 132 -11.93 8.08 5.91
N TRP A 133 -10.61 8.30 5.98
CA TRP A 133 -9.62 7.43 5.37
C TRP A 133 -8.62 6.81 6.34
N LEU A 134 -8.82 6.92 7.68
CA LEU A 134 -7.99 6.19 8.65
C LEU A 134 -8.37 4.69 8.63
N SER A 135 -8.18 4.07 7.47
CA SER A 135 -8.55 2.69 7.20
C SER A 135 -7.59 2.04 6.21
N ARG A 136 -7.52 0.72 6.26
CA ARG A 136 -6.88 -0.10 5.22
C ARG A 136 -7.86 -0.35 4.10
N THR A 137 -7.39 -0.27 2.87
CA THR A 137 -8.14 -0.74 1.70
C THR A 137 -7.85 -2.23 1.52
N LEU A 138 -8.91 -3.02 1.43
CA LEU A 138 -8.85 -4.45 1.14
C LEU A 138 -9.40 -4.68 -0.26
N ALA A 139 -8.67 -5.42 -1.08
CA ALA A 139 -9.05 -5.79 -2.44
C ALA A 139 -9.34 -7.29 -2.51
N THR A 140 -10.59 -7.65 -2.76
CA THR A 140 -11.04 -9.05 -2.84
C THR A 140 -11.36 -9.42 -4.27
N TRP A 141 -10.88 -10.57 -4.71
CA TRP A 141 -11.13 -11.13 -6.02
C TRP A 141 -11.96 -12.40 -5.91
N LYS A 142 -13.07 -12.46 -6.64
CA LYS A 142 -13.83 -13.69 -6.86
C LYS A 142 -13.41 -14.31 -8.19
N GLU A 143 -13.77 -15.56 -8.37
CA GLU A 143 -13.58 -16.22 -9.65
C GLU A 143 -14.45 -15.56 -10.72
N GLY A 144 -13.86 -15.25 -11.87
CA GLY A 144 -14.53 -14.53 -12.97
C GLY A 144 -14.47 -13.01 -12.89
N ASP A 145 -14.05 -12.43 -11.77
CA ASP A 145 -13.94 -10.98 -11.67
C ASP A 145 -12.84 -10.43 -12.60
N THR A 146 -13.12 -9.29 -13.23
CA THR A 146 -12.12 -8.51 -13.98
C THR A 146 -11.59 -7.32 -13.20
N LEU A 147 -12.27 -6.92 -12.13
CA LEU A 147 -11.89 -5.88 -11.19
C LEU A 147 -12.05 -6.36 -9.75
N PRO A 148 -11.22 -5.88 -8.81
CA PRO A 148 -11.37 -6.24 -7.41
C PRO A 148 -12.57 -5.52 -6.78
N THR A 149 -13.25 -6.21 -5.87
CA THR A 149 -14.17 -5.55 -4.93
C THR A 149 -13.37 -4.94 -3.79
N LEU A 150 -13.57 -3.64 -3.54
CA LEU A 150 -12.89 -2.92 -2.46
C LEU A 150 -13.75 -2.87 -1.20
N SER A 151 -13.11 -3.05 -0.06
CA SER A 151 -13.67 -2.83 1.26
C SER A 151 -12.66 -2.13 2.17
N TYR A 152 -13.11 -1.64 3.32
CA TYR A 152 -12.28 -0.83 4.21
C TYR A 152 -12.32 -1.40 5.61
N GLN A 153 -11.16 -1.46 6.25
CA GLN A 153 -10.99 -1.86 7.64
C GLN A 153 -10.47 -0.66 8.43
N ASN A 154 -11.27 -0.16 9.35
CA ASN A 154 -10.85 0.93 10.22
C ASN A 154 -9.65 0.53 11.07
N LEU A 155 -8.74 1.49 11.30
CA LEU A 155 -7.57 1.31 12.14
C LEU A 155 -7.89 1.76 13.56
N ASP A 156 -7.66 0.87 14.53
CA ASP A 156 -7.63 1.24 15.94
C ASP A 156 -6.24 1.80 16.28
N ILE A 157 -6.17 3.12 16.41
CA ILE A 157 -4.94 3.84 16.77
C ILE A 157 -4.73 3.98 18.27
N SER A 158 -5.71 3.60 19.10
CA SER A 158 -5.63 3.71 20.56
C SER A 158 -4.52 2.86 21.16
N LYS A 159 -4.16 1.77 20.48
CA LYS A 159 -3.12 0.83 20.90
C LYS A 159 -1.73 1.13 20.29
N MET A 160 -1.60 2.21 19.54
CA MET A 160 -0.30 2.57 18.97
C MET A 160 0.62 3.11 20.06
N GLU A 161 1.81 2.56 20.14
CA GLU A 161 2.88 3.05 21.03
C GLU A 161 3.23 4.51 20.74
N LEU A 162 3.31 4.86 19.45
CA LEU A 162 3.46 6.23 18.98
C LEU A 162 2.11 6.69 18.43
N PRO A 163 1.49 7.72 19.05
CA PRO A 163 0.26 8.26 18.51
C PRO A 163 0.48 8.82 17.11
N PRO A 164 -0.55 8.75 16.25
CA PRO A 164 -0.50 9.38 14.94
C PRO A 164 -0.32 10.87 15.14
N GLY A 165 0.90 11.34 14.92
CA GLY A 165 1.22 12.76 15.01
C GLY A 165 0.79 13.49 13.75
N PHE A 166 0.96 14.78 13.82
CA PHE A 166 0.96 15.67 12.69
C PHE A 166 2.08 15.22 11.74
N ARG A 167 1.72 14.80 10.53
CA ARG A 167 2.67 14.59 9.43
C ARG A 167 2.16 15.39 8.24
N GLY A 168 3.05 15.89 7.40
CA GLY A 168 2.80 16.67 6.22
C GLY A 168 1.50 16.39 5.44
N TYR A 169 1.29 16.95 4.31
CA TYR A 169 0.04 16.98 3.56
C TYR A 169 -1.08 17.82 4.18
N GLY A 170 -0.75 18.97 4.82
CA GLY A 170 -1.73 19.97 5.24
C GLY A 170 -2.87 19.40 6.08
N VAL A 171 -2.63 19.22 7.37
CA VAL A 171 -3.56 18.48 8.25
C VAL A 171 -4.77 19.34 8.64
N LYS A 172 -5.85 19.23 7.90
CA LYS A 172 -7.13 19.84 8.31
C LYS A 172 -8.07 18.87 9.03
N ASN A 173 -7.95 17.57 8.80
CA ASN A 173 -8.90 16.55 9.28
C ASN A 173 -8.16 15.33 9.84
N TYR A 174 -7.30 15.51 10.84
CA TYR A 174 -6.69 14.38 11.53
C TYR A 174 -7.44 14.05 12.82
N ILE A 175 -7.42 12.78 13.19
CA ILE A 175 -7.91 12.32 14.48
C ILE A 175 -6.76 12.45 15.47
N GLU A 176 -6.95 13.31 16.48
CA GLU A 176 -6.04 13.35 17.61
C GLU A 176 -6.29 12.14 18.52
N ASN A 177 -5.21 11.47 18.90
CA ASN A 177 -5.27 10.56 20.02
C ASN A 177 -5.22 11.41 21.32
N PRO A 178 -6.21 11.32 22.21
CA PRO A 178 -6.22 12.09 23.46
C PRO A 178 -4.96 11.91 24.31
N GLU A 179 -4.38 10.71 24.30
CA GLU A 179 -3.13 10.42 24.97
C GLU A 179 -1.93 11.16 24.32
N SER A 180 -2.00 11.42 23.03
CA SER A 180 -0.97 12.18 22.32
C SER A 180 -0.92 13.63 22.80
N ALA A 181 -2.08 14.28 22.96
CA ALA A 181 -2.16 15.65 23.44
C ALA A 181 -1.62 15.76 24.89
N LYS A 182 -1.95 14.79 25.75
CA LYS A 182 -1.45 14.75 27.13
C LYS A 182 0.07 14.59 27.18
N ARG A 183 0.62 13.68 26.41
CA ARG A 183 2.06 13.42 26.32
C ARG A 183 2.81 14.61 25.72
N GLN A 184 2.23 15.27 24.71
CA GLN A 184 2.81 16.48 24.13
C GLN A 184 2.85 17.60 25.18
N ALA A 185 1.80 17.77 25.98
CA ALA A 185 1.78 18.75 27.05
C ALA A 185 2.88 18.50 28.11
N GLU A 186 3.16 17.25 28.46
CA GLU A 186 4.28 16.89 29.37
C GLU A 186 5.64 17.28 28.77
N VAL A 187 5.86 16.97 27.49
CA VAL A 187 7.10 17.32 26.78
C VAL A 187 7.27 18.82 26.69
N ASP A 188 6.22 19.55 26.35
CA ASP A 188 6.23 21.00 26.23
C ASP A 188 6.48 21.67 27.61
N ALA A 189 5.94 21.13 28.69
CA ALA A 189 6.18 21.60 30.06
C ALA A 189 7.65 21.40 30.48
N ILE A 190 8.25 20.24 30.17
CA ILE A 190 9.68 19.97 30.43
C ILE A 190 10.55 20.95 29.64
N ARG A 191 10.25 21.14 28.37
CA ARG A 191 10.98 22.07 27.51
C ARG A 191 10.91 23.50 28.06
N ALA A 192 9.72 24.01 28.31
CA ALA A 192 9.51 25.36 28.80
C ALA A 192 10.23 25.63 30.13
N LYS A 193 10.21 24.63 31.04
CA LYS A 193 10.93 24.70 32.32
C LYS A 193 12.43 24.84 32.09
N MET A 194 13.01 24.02 31.26
CA MET A 194 14.46 24.02 31.00
C MET A 194 14.92 25.28 30.24
N GLU A 195 14.13 25.79 29.32
CA GLU A 195 14.33 27.05 28.65
C GLU A 195 14.33 28.22 29.63
N ALA A 196 13.37 28.23 30.59
CA ALA A 196 13.33 29.24 31.65
C ALA A 196 14.55 29.16 32.62
N GLU A 197 15.12 27.97 32.79
CA GLU A 197 16.36 27.75 33.55
C GLU A 197 17.62 28.12 32.75
N GLY A 198 17.49 28.60 31.50
CA GLY A 198 18.61 28.98 30.63
C GLY A 198 19.44 27.79 30.15
N LYS A 199 18.87 26.58 30.10
CA LYS A 199 19.54 25.41 29.59
C LYS A 199 19.74 25.51 28.08
N ASP A 200 20.86 25.02 27.61
CA ASP A 200 21.12 24.95 26.19
C ASP A 200 20.29 23.85 25.48
N ARG A 201 20.28 23.93 24.18
CA ARG A 201 19.57 23.01 23.31
C ARG A 201 19.92 21.53 23.55
N PHE A 202 21.19 21.23 23.82
CA PHE A 202 21.67 19.87 24.02
C PHE A 202 21.18 19.30 25.35
N ALA A 203 21.21 20.10 26.43
CA ALA A 203 20.68 19.71 27.73
C ALA A 203 19.18 19.46 27.68
N ILE A 204 18.40 20.28 26.95
CA ILE A 204 16.98 20.09 26.73
C ILE A 204 16.73 18.78 25.97
N GLN A 205 17.49 18.53 24.93
CA GLN A 205 17.36 17.33 24.12
C GLN A 205 17.70 16.06 24.93
N GLU A 206 18.72 16.11 25.77
CA GLU A 206 19.08 15.02 26.66
C GLU A 206 17.98 14.72 27.68
N ALA A 207 17.41 15.74 28.29
CA ALA A 207 16.29 15.59 29.23
C ALA A 207 15.03 15.00 28.57
N LEU A 208 14.82 15.27 27.28
CA LEU A 208 13.69 14.73 26.51
C LEU A 208 13.95 13.32 25.94
N MET A 209 15.19 12.81 26.02
CA MET A 209 15.53 11.46 25.51
C MET A 209 14.61 10.35 26.04
N PRO A 210 14.25 10.27 27.33
CA PRO A 210 13.32 9.27 27.83
C PRO A 210 11.92 9.36 27.23
N TYR A 211 11.55 10.52 26.72
CA TYR A 211 10.23 10.80 26.13
C TYR A 211 10.23 10.75 24.59
N GLN A 212 11.32 10.32 23.96
CA GLN A 212 11.43 10.33 22.49
C GLN A 212 10.35 9.54 21.78
N HIS A 213 9.87 8.44 22.38
CA HIS A 213 8.77 7.66 21.85
C HIS A 213 7.44 8.43 21.85
N LEU A 214 7.32 9.49 22.68
CA LEU A 214 6.16 10.36 22.78
C LEU A 214 6.23 11.57 21.86
N LEU A 215 7.43 11.88 21.37
CA LEU A 215 7.65 13.08 20.56
C LEU A 215 7.15 12.87 19.12
N PRO A 216 6.58 13.90 18.49
CA PRO A 216 6.41 13.94 17.04
C PRO A 216 7.72 13.64 16.33
N ALA A 217 7.65 13.03 15.17
CA ALA A 217 8.87 12.65 14.42
C ALA A 217 9.85 13.80 14.20
N ARG A 218 9.34 15.03 14.02
CA ARG A 218 10.11 16.27 13.89
C ARG A 218 10.95 16.65 15.12
N LEU A 219 10.60 16.12 16.29
CA LEU A 219 11.28 16.43 17.56
C LEU A 219 12.16 15.26 18.04
N LYS A 220 12.22 14.16 17.28
CA LYS A 220 13.04 13.01 17.62
C LYS A 220 14.45 13.13 17.10
N GLY A 221 15.40 12.76 17.95
CA GLY A 221 16.80 12.64 17.56
C GLY A 221 17.62 13.92 17.67
N LYS A 222 18.89 13.82 17.37
CA LYS A 222 19.90 14.89 17.45
C LYS A 222 20.14 15.58 16.10
N ASN A 223 19.19 15.50 15.18
CA ASN A 223 19.35 16.09 13.86
C ASN A 223 19.10 17.61 13.94
N GLU A 224 20.02 18.40 13.45
CA GLU A 224 19.90 19.86 13.41
C GLU A 224 18.69 20.36 12.62
N ARG A 225 18.19 19.55 11.69
CA ARG A 225 16.99 19.85 10.91
C ARG A 225 15.68 19.73 11.68
N ILE A 226 15.73 19.32 12.95
CA ILE A 226 14.53 19.17 13.78
C ILE A 226 13.88 20.53 14.09
N ASP A 227 14.68 21.58 14.14
CA ASP A 227 14.20 22.93 14.44
C ASP A 227 13.84 23.73 13.17
N GLU A 228 14.13 23.21 12.00
CA GLU A 228 13.62 23.80 10.76
C GLU A 228 12.11 23.53 10.68
N PRO A 229 11.26 24.56 10.52
CA PRO A 229 9.88 24.32 10.18
C PRO A 229 9.87 23.49 8.91
N LEU A 230 9.24 22.31 8.95
CA LEU A 230 8.94 21.58 7.74
C LEU A 230 8.15 22.55 6.87
N ASN A 231 8.78 23.08 5.85
CA ASN A 231 8.08 23.90 4.86
C ASN A 231 6.90 23.06 4.36
N ASP A 232 5.72 23.59 4.64
CA ASP A 232 4.44 23.02 4.26
C ASP A 232 4.30 22.92 2.73
#